data_4e701e6d01fec048b3e5f0396fde9650
#
_entry.id   4e701e6d01fec048b3e5f0396fde9650
#
_cell.length_a   1.000
_cell.length_b   1.000
_cell.length_c   1.000
_cell.angle_alpha   90.00
_cell.angle_beta   90.00
_cell.angle_gamma   90.00
#
_symmetry.space_group_name_H-M   'P 1'
#
loop_
_entity.id
_entity.type
_entity.pdbx_description
1 polymer ?
#
loop_
_entity_poly.entity_id
_entity_poly.type
_entity_poly.pdbx_seq_one_letter_code
_entity_poly.pdbx_strand_id
1 'polypeptide(L)'
;MKESTKDAADRHSRLEQRIEDLDRQSRSVSDEARNLANALTGYSKVQGDFGEMLLTDVLKNAGLVEGIHYKTQGVITDAQGREIKSVTGRTMIPDVLVFYPDDTTVVIDSKVSLTDFNSYMSATGAQERKAYAKAHVKSIRDHVNELKDKDYASYIPAGKQKVDFNIMFIPMEGAFRLMLDEDPTLWQVARENNVLIVSQMTLVIVLNMITMSWKQHNQEKDIARVYSAAEGLMSQLRNWMDSFVEIGKSLENATNAYDTARKRLSDSDQSVISKISRLEEMGLKPKRSKSRITSKTRLPEQASIIPKELS
;
A
#
# COMPACT_ATOMS: atom_id res chain seq x y z
N MET A 1 21.92 -14.46 10.95
CA MET A 1 22.84 -13.62 10.15
C MET A 1 23.07 -14.12 8.72
N LYS A 2 23.34 -15.42 8.47
CA LYS A 2 23.56 -15.96 7.10
C LYS A 2 22.31 -15.96 6.20
N GLU A 3 21.12 -16.03 6.75
CA GLU A 3 19.84 -16.04 6.01
C GLU A 3 19.48 -14.65 5.48
N SER A 4 19.70 -13.60 6.30
CA SER A 4 19.48 -12.21 5.93
C SER A 4 20.40 -11.71 4.78
N THR A 5 21.63 -12.24 4.70
CA THR A 5 22.58 -11.89 3.62
C THR A 5 22.24 -12.61 2.31
N LYS A 6 21.67 -13.81 2.38
CA LYS A 6 21.22 -14.56 1.20
C LYS A 6 19.97 -13.92 0.59
N ASP A 7 19.02 -13.53 1.42
CA ASP A 7 17.83 -12.77 0.99
C ASP A 7 18.16 -11.42 0.36
N ALA A 8 19.18 -10.73 0.87
CA ALA A 8 19.65 -9.48 0.27
C ALA A 8 20.33 -9.70 -1.08
N ALA A 9 21.13 -10.77 -1.23
CA ALA A 9 21.79 -11.13 -2.49
C ALA A 9 20.75 -11.57 -3.55
N ASP A 10 19.73 -12.36 -3.17
CA ASP A 10 18.67 -12.77 -4.08
C ASP A 10 17.80 -11.58 -4.55
N ARG A 11 17.56 -10.61 -3.67
CA ARG A 11 16.88 -9.36 -4.05
C ARG A 11 17.71 -8.52 -5.01
N HIS A 12 19.01 -8.45 -4.77
CA HIS A 12 19.95 -7.72 -5.65
C HIS A 12 20.01 -8.35 -7.04
N SER A 13 20.15 -9.66 -7.14
CA SER A 13 20.16 -10.39 -8.41
C SER A 13 18.84 -10.26 -9.18
N ARG A 14 17.70 -10.29 -8.49
CA ARG A 14 16.39 -10.03 -9.13
C ARG A 14 16.23 -8.59 -9.59
N LEU A 15 16.84 -7.64 -8.90
CA LEU A 15 16.85 -6.24 -9.31
C LEU A 15 17.71 -6.05 -10.56
N GLU A 16 18.91 -6.65 -10.61
CA GLU A 16 19.80 -6.64 -11.78
C GLU A 16 19.12 -7.25 -13.01
N GLN A 17 18.51 -8.42 -12.88
CA GLN A 17 17.74 -9.04 -13.97
C GLN A 17 16.59 -8.15 -14.48
N ARG A 18 15.85 -7.52 -13.58
CA ARG A 18 14.79 -6.58 -13.98
C ARG A 18 15.31 -5.35 -14.68
N ILE A 19 16.47 -4.83 -14.26
CA ILE A 19 17.12 -3.69 -14.94
C ILE A 19 17.56 -4.10 -16.35
N GLU A 20 18.15 -5.30 -16.54
CA GLU A 20 18.53 -5.81 -17.86
C GLU A 20 17.31 -6.05 -18.77
N ASP A 21 16.22 -6.62 -18.24
CA ASP A 21 14.99 -6.84 -18.99
C ASP A 21 14.34 -5.51 -19.39
N LEU A 22 14.34 -4.51 -18.49
CA LEU A 22 13.87 -3.16 -18.78
C LEU A 22 14.75 -2.46 -19.83
N ASP A 23 16.07 -2.64 -19.79
CA ASP A 23 16.98 -2.08 -20.80
C ASP A 23 16.71 -2.67 -22.19
N ARG A 24 16.52 -4.00 -22.29
CA ARG A 24 16.16 -4.67 -23.55
C ARG A 24 14.79 -4.20 -24.10
N GLN A 25 13.80 -4.11 -23.23
CA GLN A 25 12.46 -3.67 -23.59
C GLN A 25 12.44 -2.19 -24.00
N SER A 26 13.20 -1.36 -23.29
CA SER A 26 13.37 0.06 -23.63
C SER A 26 14.08 0.26 -24.97
N ARG A 27 15.08 -0.56 -25.31
CA ARG A 27 15.74 -0.51 -26.63
C ARG A 27 14.81 -0.91 -27.76
N SER A 28 14.03 -1.96 -27.60
CA SER A 28 13.03 -2.39 -28.60
C SER A 28 11.99 -1.31 -28.88
N VAL A 29 11.42 -0.74 -27.81
CA VAL A 29 10.45 0.37 -27.90
C VAL A 29 11.10 1.63 -28.52
N SER A 30 12.36 1.91 -28.18
CA SER A 30 13.10 3.04 -28.74
C SER A 30 13.37 2.89 -30.24
N ASP A 31 13.66 1.69 -30.73
CA ASP A 31 13.89 1.42 -32.16
C ASP A 31 12.57 1.48 -32.96
N GLU A 32 11.47 0.96 -32.44
CA GLU A 32 10.14 1.09 -33.02
C GLU A 32 9.66 2.55 -33.04
N ALA A 33 9.90 3.27 -31.94
CA ALA A 33 9.63 4.70 -31.82
C ALA A 33 10.42 5.54 -32.85
N ARG A 34 11.69 5.18 -33.06
CA ARG A 34 12.57 5.84 -34.02
C ARG A 34 12.10 5.63 -35.45
N ASN A 35 11.68 4.41 -35.80
CA ASN A 35 11.14 4.10 -37.12
C ASN A 35 9.81 4.82 -37.37
N LEU A 36 8.94 4.90 -36.35
CA LEU A 36 7.66 5.59 -36.46
C LEU A 36 7.83 7.12 -36.47
N ALA A 37 8.73 7.68 -35.65
CA ALA A 37 9.03 9.12 -35.68
C ALA A 37 9.60 9.57 -37.03
N ASN A 38 10.45 8.73 -37.68
CA ASN A 38 10.94 8.99 -39.05
C ASN A 38 9.80 8.94 -40.08
N ALA A 39 8.79 8.10 -39.88
CA ALA A 39 7.61 8.02 -40.75
C ALA A 39 6.62 9.20 -40.52
N LEU A 40 6.67 9.85 -39.37
CA LEU A 40 5.75 10.93 -38.96
C LEU A 40 6.36 12.34 -39.15
N THR A 41 7.42 12.47 -39.91
CA THR A 41 8.03 13.78 -40.22
C THR A 41 7.01 14.72 -40.86
N GLY A 42 6.55 15.73 -40.10
CA GLY A 42 5.72 16.81 -40.61
C GLY A 42 4.40 17.11 -39.88
N TYR A 43 3.95 16.28 -38.98
CA TYR A 43 2.69 16.47 -38.25
C TYR A 43 2.90 16.61 -36.74
N SER A 44 2.97 17.84 -36.21
CA SER A 44 3.21 18.13 -34.78
C SER A 44 2.15 17.50 -33.87
N LYS A 45 0.90 17.40 -34.30
CA LYS A 45 -0.15 16.73 -33.52
C LYS A 45 0.12 15.24 -33.33
N VAL A 46 0.54 14.56 -34.42
CA VAL A 46 0.83 13.12 -34.36
C VAL A 46 2.06 12.83 -33.50
N GLN A 47 3.03 13.76 -33.44
CA GLN A 47 4.17 13.66 -32.51
C GLN A 47 3.74 13.80 -31.06
N GLY A 48 2.77 14.67 -30.75
CA GLY A 48 2.18 14.80 -29.43
C GLY A 48 1.46 13.52 -29.00
N ASP A 49 0.55 13.04 -29.82
CA ASP A 49 -0.22 11.80 -29.59
C ASP A 49 0.71 10.59 -29.38
N PHE A 50 1.82 10.53 -30.14
CA PHE A 50 2.85 9.51 -29.97
C PHE A 50 3.61 9.62 -28.64
N GLY A 51 3.99 10.83 -28.20
CA GLY A 51 4.61 11.06 -26.91
C GLY A 51 3.73 10.64 -25.73
N GLU A 52 2.43 10.96 -25.81
CA GLU A 52 1.43 10.55 -24.82
C GLU A 52 1.22 9.03 -24.79
N MET A 53 1.21 8.37 -25.96
CA MET A 53 1.13 6.91 -26.07
C MET A 53 2.34 6.24 -25.40
N LEU A 54 3.56 6.68 -25.74
CA LEU A 54 4.80 6.16 -25.12
C LEU A 54 4.82 6.39 -23.61
N LEU A 55 4.40 7.55 -23.14
CA LEU A 55 4.29 7.84 -21.71
C LEU A 55 3.35 6.85 -21.01
N THR A 56 2.19 6.59 -21.63
CA THR A 56 1.21 5.63 -21.10
C THR A 56 1.77 4.20 -21.04
N ASP A 57 2.50 3.79 -22.07
CA ASP A 57 3.13 2.47 -22.13
C ASP A 57 4.24 2.32 -21.05
N VAL A 58 5.03 3.35 -20.85
CA VAL A 58 6.05 3.37 -19.79
C VAL A 58 5.40 3.26 -18.40
N LEU A 59 4.29 3.97 -18.15
CA LEU A 59 3.55 3.87 -16.88
C LEU A 59 3.01 2.46 -16.63
N LYS A 60 2.39 1.85 -17.63
CA LYS A 60 1.87 0.47 -17.54
C LYS A 60 2.98 -0.55 -17.33
N ASN A 61 4.09 -0.42 -18.06
CA ASN A 61 5.23 -1.33 -17.96
C ASN A 61 5.96 -1.20 -16.60
N ALA A 62 5.91 -0.03 -15.96
CA ALA A 62 6.37 0.16 -14.59
C ALA A 62 5.45 -0.51 -13.53
N GLY A 63 4.34 -1.13 -13.96
CA GLY A 63 3.38 -1.80 -13.08
C GLY A 63 2.43 -0.86 -12.35
N LEU A 64 2.30 0.37 -12.83
CA LEU A 64 1.33 1.33 -12.33
C LEU A 64 -0.06 1.06 -12.93
N VAL A 65 -1.11 1.29 -12.14
CA VAL A 65 -2.51 1.06 -12.51
C VAL A 65 -3.22 2.39 -12.67
N GLU A 66 -3.85 2.60 -13.82
CA GLU A 66 -4.64 3.80 -14.08
C GLU A 66 -5.84 3.90 -13.13
N GLY A 67 -6.14 5.09 -12.67
CA GLY A 67 -7.19 5.36 -11.67
C GLY A 67 -6.76 5.14 -10.22
N ILE A 68 -5.63 4.44 -9.96
CA ILE A 68 -5.07 4.21 -8.63
C ILE A 68 -3.75 4.97 -8.47
N HIS A 69 -2.78 4.66 -9.35
CA HIS A 69 -1.41 5.17 -9.27
C HIS A 69 -1.19 6.37 -10.20
N TYR A 70 -1.96 6.49 -11.27
CA TYR A 70 -1.90 7.61 -12.20
C TYR A 70 -3.25 7.86 -12.88
N LYS A 71 -3.40 9.05 -13.48
CA LYS A 71 -4.54 9.42 -14.31
C LYS A 71 -4.03 10.18 -15.53
N THR A 72 -4.46 9.75 -16.73
CA THR A 72 -4.16 10.41 -17.99
C THR A 72 -5.15 11.55 -18.23
N GLN A 73 -4.68 12.67 -18.81
CA GLN A 73 -5.49 13.87 -19.13
C GLN A 73 -6.41 14.28 -17.97
N GLY A 74 -5.88 14.17 -16.74
CA GLY A 74 -6.63 14.43 -15.52
C GLY A 74 -6.86 15.90 -15.31
N VAL A 75 -8.12 16.36 -15.29
CA VAL A 75 -8.45 17.70 -14.84
C VAL A 75 -8.07 17.81 -13.36
N ILE A 76 -7.29 18.83 -13.00
CA ILE A 76 -6.99 19.12 -11.60
C ILE A 76 -8.24 19.72 -10.97
N THR A 77 -8.73 19.12 -9.89
CA THR A 77 -9.92 19.55 -9.17
C THR A 77 -9.58 19.98 -7.74
N ASP A 78 -10.35 20.92 -7.19
CA ASP A 78 -10.25 21.32 -5.78
C ASP A 78 -10.80 20.24 -4.83
N ALA A 79 -10.74 20.48 -3.52
CA ALA A 79 -11.28 19.57 -2.50
C ALA A 79 -12.79 19.31 -2.61
N GLN A 80 -13.52 20.16 -3.34
CA GLN A 80 -14.95 20.06 -3.61
C GLN A 80 -15.25 19.42 -4.98
N GLY A 81 -14.22 18.98 -5.73
CA GLY A 81 -14.37 18.36 -7.05
C GLY A 81 -14.57 19.36 -8.21
N ARG A 82 -14.39 20.65 -8.00
CA ARG A 82 -14.54 21.69 -9.04
C ARG A 82 -13.23 21.82 -9.82
N GLU A 83 -13.34 21.99 -11.14
CA GLU A 83 -12.19 22.22 -12.02
C GLU A 83 -11.40 23.46 -11.63
N ILE A 84 -10.10 23.31 -11.48
CA ILE A 84 -9.20 24.42 -11.24
C ILE A 84 -8.81 25.03 -12.57
N LYS A 85 -8.99 26.34 -12.68
CA LYS A 85 -8.63 27.11 -13.87
C LYS A 85 -7.35 27.89 -13.64
N SER A 86 -6.53 28.01 -14.69
CA SER A 86 -5.35 28.87 -14.67
C SER A 86 -5.73 30.34 -14.47
N VAL A 87 -4.74 31.19 -14.16
CA VAL A 87 -4.90 32.66 -14.08
C VAL A 87 -5.53 33.24 -15.35
N THR A 88 -5.37 32.55 -16.51
CA THR A 88 -5.96 32.92 -17.80
C THR A 88 -7.36 32.35 -18.04
N GLY A 89 -7.96 31.64 -17.05
CA GLY A 89 -9.29 31.05 -17.14
C GLY A 89 -9.38 29.73 -17.89
N ARG A 90 -8.25 29.15 -18.33
CA ARG A 90 -8.21 27.84 -18.99
C ARG A 90 -8.15 26.70 -17.97
N THR A 91 -8.85 25.61 -18.24
CA THR A 91 -8.75 24.39 -17.43
C THR A 91 -7.33 23.81 -17.49
N MET A 92 -6.76 23.49 -16.35
CA MET A 92 -5.42 22.93 -16.24
C MET A 92 -5.49 21.41 -16.43
N ILE A 93 -5.05 20.94 -17.58
CA ILE A 93 -5.06 19.52 -17.94
C ILE A 93 -3.63 19.09 -18.25
N PRO A 94 -2.91 18.52 -17.29
CA PRO A 94 -1.63 17.88 -17.56
C PRO A 94 -1.82 16.55 -18.31
N ASP A 95 -0.79 16.11 -19.03
CA ASP A 95 -0.87 14.85 -19.77
C ASP A 95 -1.05 13.67 -18.81
N VAL A 96 -0.32 13.65 -17.67
CA VAL A 96 -0.47 12.63 -16.63
C VAL A 96 -0.30 13.24 -15.24
N LEU A 97 -1.15 12.77 -14.32
CA LEU A 97 -1.00 12.94 -12.87
C LEU A 97 -0.56 11.60 -12.28
N VAL A 98 0.54 11.56 -11.55
CA VAL A 98 1.02 10.37 -10.83
C VAL A 98 0.85 10.59 -9.34
N PHE A 99 0.29 9.60 -8.65
CA PHE A 99 -0.03 9.64 -7.22
C PHE A 99 0.97 8.82 -6.42
N TYR A 100 1.43 9.39 -5.30
CA TYR A 100 2.20 8.70 -4.28
C TYR A 100 1.27 8.23 -3.15
N PRO A 101 1.69 7.25 -2.34
CA PRO A 101 0.86 6.70 -1.26
C PRO A 101 0.59 7.68 -0.11
N ASP A 102 1.35 8.77 0.00
CA ASP A 102 1.21 9.85 0.98
C ASP A 102 0.34 11.03 0.50
N ASP A 103 -0.52 10.78 -0.51
CA ASP A 103 -1.33 11.79 -1.19
C ASP A 103 -0.51 12.85 -1.98
N THR A 104 0.78 12.62 -2.17
CA THR A 104 1.63 13.45 -3.02
C THR A 104 1.28 13.23 -4.50
N THR A 105 1.19 14.31 -5.27
CA THR A 105 0.88 14.24 -6.71
C THR A 105 2.00 14.89 -7.53
N VAL A 106 2.46 14.16 -8.56
CA VAL A 106 3.46 14.62 -9.54
C VAL A 106 2.78 14.79 -10.88
N VAL A 107 3.08 15.90 -11.55
CA VAL A 107 2.65 16.16 -12.93
C VAL A 107 3.71 15.69 -13.91
N ILE A 108 3.32 14.97 -14.95
CA ILE A 108 4.17 14.65 -16.10
C ILE A 108 3.55 15.30 -17.35
N ASP A 109 4.36 16.06 -18.07
CA ASP A 109 4.00 16.69 -19.34
C ASP A 109 4.94 16.19 -20.44
N SER A 110 4.38 15.76 -21.59
CA SER A 110 5.14 15.11 -22.67
C SER A 110 5.25 15.96 -23.94
N LYS A 111 4.91 17.22 -23.89
CA LYS A 111 4.76 18.13 -25.05
C LYS A 111 6.06 18.66 -25.65
N VAL A 112 7.08 17.85 -25.74
CA VAL A 112 8.34 18.29 -26.42
C VAL A 112 8.22 18.14 -27.91
N SER A 113 8.41 19.27 -28.65
CA SER A 113 8.51 19.22 -30.10
C SER A 113 9.78 18.47 -30.53
N LEU A 114 9.60 17.42 -31.29
CA LEU A 114 10.72 16.65 -31.89
C LEU A 114 11.06 17.11 -33.30
N THR A 115 10.43 18.16 -33.81
CA THR A 115 10.61 18.65 -35.21
C THR A 115 12.04 19.04 -35.49
N ASP A 116 12.65 19.83 -34.61
CA ASP A 116 14.03 20.25 -34.77
C ASP A 116 15.03 19.11 -34.61
N PHE A 117 14.75 18.15 -33.70
CA PHE A 117 15.53 16.94 -33.55
C PHE A 117 15.48 16.08 -34.81
N ASN A 118 14.31 15.87 -35.40
CA ASN A 118 14.17 15.12 -36.65
C ASN A 118 14.90 15.81 -37.81
N SER A 119 14.83 17.13 -37.89
CA SER A 119 15.57 17.93 -38.87
C SER A 119 17.08 17.81 -38.65
N TYR A 120 17.55 17.83 -37.39
CA TYR A 120 18.96 17.56 -37.05
C TYR A 120 19.42 16.17 -37.54
N MET A 121 18.60 15.14 -37.33
CA MET A 121 18.91 13.78 -37.77
C MET A 121 18.96 13.62 -39.30
N SER A 122 18.16 14.39 -40.00
CA SER A 122 18.04 14.34 -41.48
C SER A 122 19.04 15.27 -42.21
N ALA A 123 19.60 16.25 -41.51
CA ALA A 123 20.50 17.23 -42.09
C ALA A 123 21.83 16.58 -42.52
N THR A 124 22.29 16.89 -43.74
CA THR A 124 23.56 16.38 -44.32
C THR A 124 24.69 17.35 -44.14
N GLY A 125 24.40 18.65 -43.99
CA GLY A 125 25.40 19.71 -43.80
C GLY A 125 25.74 19.95 -42.34
N ALA A 126 27.04 20.10 -41.98
CA ALA A 126 27.45 20.34 -40.60
C ALA A 126 26.87 21.66 -40.00
N GLN A 127 26.76 22.70 -40.86
CA GLN A 127 26.23 23.99 -40.42
C GLN A 127 24.73 23.93 -40.17
N GLU A 128 24.00 23.23 -40.98
CA GLU A 128 22.59 22.98 -40.88
C GLU A 128 22.26 22.13 -39.64
N ARG A 129 23.03 21.05 -39.40
CA ARG A 129 22.89 20.26 -38.16
C ARG A 129 23.09 21.10 -36.91
N LYS A 130 24.10 21.96 -36.89
CA LYS A 130 24.34 22.86 -35.76
C LYS A 130 23.18 23.86 -35.52
N ALA A 131 22.54 24.33 -36.60
CA ALA A 131 21.38 25.21 -36.48
C ALA A 131 20.19 24.50 -35.90
N TYR A 132 19.88 23.26 -36.34
CA TYR A 132 18.78 22.45 -35.79
C TYR A 132 19.05 21.99 -34.37
N ALA A 133 20.29 21.65 -34.00
CA ALA A 133 20.65 21.31 -32.63
C ALA A 133 20.33 22.47 -31.66
N LYS A 134 20.71 23.69 -32.03
CA LYS A 134 20.40 24.90 -31.25
C LYS A 134 18.90 25.19 -31.19
N ALA A 135 18.16 24.99 -32.28
CA ALA A 135 16.71 25.15 -32.32
C ALA A 135 16.02 24.16 -31.38
N HIS A 136 16.49 22.89 -31.38
CA HIS A 136 15.99 21.87 -30.46
C HIS A 136 16.18 22.25 -28.99
N VAL A 137 17.41 22.67 -28.57
CA VAL A 137 17.67 23.11 -27.21
C VAL A 137 16.80 24.32 -26.83
N LYS A 138 16.64 25.26 -27.77
CA LYS A 138 15.76 26.42 -27.55
C LYS A 138 14.30 25.97 -27.32
N SER A 139 13.79 25.05 -28.12
CA SER A 139 12.43 24.51 -27.97
C SER A 139 12.23 23.85 -26.60
N ILE A 140 13.20 23.10 -26.11
CA ILE A 140 13.17 22.52 -24.77
C ILE A 140 13.17 23.61 -23.69
N ARG A 141 14.02 24.60 -23.81
CA ARG A 141 14.09 25.74 -22.87
C ARG A 141 12.78 26.51 -22.80
N ASP A 142 12.18 26.80 -23.96
CA ASP A 142 10.89 27.49 -24.06
C ASP A 142 9.79 26.67 -23.34
N HIS A 143 9.80 25.34 -23.50
CA HIS A 143 8.86 24.45 -22.82
C HIS A 143 9.08 24.37 -21.31
N VAL A 144 10.34 24.38 -20.83
CA VAL A 144 10.65 24.51 -19.40
C VAL A 144 10.01 25.78 -18.81
N ASN A 145 10.12 26.91 -19.51
CA ASN A 145 9.50 28.15 -19.09
C ASN A 145 7.97 28.08 -19.08
N GLU A 146 7.36 27.45 -20.07
CA GLU A 146 5.91 27.22 -20.09
C GLU A 146 5.44 26.38 -18.88
N LEU A 147 6.18 25.32 -18.53
CA LEU A 147 5.86 24.48 -17.38
C LEU A 147 6.03 25.21 -16.05
N LYS A 148 7.05 26.07 -15.93
CA LYS A 148 7.21 26.98 -14.79
C LYS A 148 6.00 27.90 -14.64
N ASP A 149 5.55 28.53 -15.73
CA ASP A 149 4.44 29.49 -15.71
C ASP A 149 3.09 28.81 -15.44
N LYS A 150 2.93 27.54 -15.80
CA LYS A 150 1.74 26.74 -15.49
C LYS A 150 1.61 26.45 -13.99
N ASP A 151 2.72 26.44 -13.23
CA ASP A 151 2.77 26.21 -11.77
C ASP A 151 1.69 25.23 -11.25
N TYR A 152 1.64 24.06 -11.85
CA TYR A 152 0.66 23.02 -11.49
C TYR A 152 0.65 22.72 -9.98
N ALA A 153 1.80 22.88 -9.31
CA ALA A 153 1.94 22.64 -7.88
C ALA A 153 1.08 23.56 -7.03
N SER A 154 0.86 24.82 -7.43
CA SER A 154 0.03 25.79 -6.69
C SER A 154 -1.48 25.47 -6.75
N TYR A 155 -1.89 24.62 -7.69
CA TYR A 155 -3.29 24.26 -7.92
C TYR A 155 -3.69 22.90 -7.31
N ILE A 156 -2.76 22.17 -6.68
CA ILE A 156 -3.09 20.95 -5.95
C ILE A 156 -3.81 21.32 -4.65
N PRO A 157 -4.99 20.72 -4.34
CA PRO A 157 -5.82 21.10 -3.20
C PRO A 157 -5.07 21.08 -1.87
N ALA A 158 -5.39 22.01 -0.98
CA ALA A 158 -4.91 22.01 0.40
C ALA A 158 -5.32 20.70 1.10
N GLY A 159 -4.33 19.96 1.62
CA GLY A 159 -4.53 18.64 2.25
C GLY A 159 -3.91 17.47 1.47
N LYS A 160 -3.57 17.67 0.18
CA LYS A 160 -2.66 16.79 -0.54
C LYS A 160 -1.24 17.34 -0.49
N GLN A 161 -0.26 16.46 -0.28
CA GLN A 161 1.13 16.90 -0.31
C GLN A 161 1.53 17.23 -1.76
N LYS A 162 2.24 18.34 -1.92
CA LYS A 162 2.75 18.77 -3.22
C LYS A 162 4.12 18.15 -3.43
N VAL A 163 4.39 17.69 -4.63
CA VAL A 163 5.79 17.64 -5.10
C VAL A 163 6.11 19.00 -5.71
N ASP A 164 7.20 19.59 -5.28
CA ASP A 164 7.62 20.92 -5.71
C ASP A 164 8.22 20.94 -7.13
N PHE A 165 7.94 19.94 -7.97
CA PHE A 165 8.44 19.86 -9.34
C PHE A 165 7.46 19.20 -10.29
N ASN A 166 7.54 19.60 -11.57
CA ASN A 166 6.88 18.96 -12.70
C ASN A 166 7.90 18.10 -13.47
N ILE A 167 7.47 16.98 -14.02
CA ILE A 167 8.31 16.15 -14.89
C ILE A 167 8.04 16.54 -16.34
N MET A 168 9.09 16.92 -17.05
CA MET A 168 9.09 17.11 -18.49
C MET A 168 9.66 15.88 -19.18
N PHE A 169 8.80 15.15 -19.88
CA PHE A 169 9.17 13.90 -20.52
C PHE A 169 9.61 14.12 -21.97
N ILE A 170 10.85 13.71 -22.30
CA ILE A 170 11.37 13.66 -23.67
C ILE A 170 11.32 12.21 -24.14
N PRO A 171 10.43 11.85 -25.09
CA PRO A 171 10.17 10.46 -25.47
C PRO A 171 11.34 9.78 -26.21
N MET A 172 12.25 10.55 -26.78
CA MET A 172 13.40 10.02 -27.51
C MET A 172 14.71 10.26 -26.79
N GLU A 173 15.43 9.18 -26.47
CA GLU A 173 16.74 9.23 -25.79
C GLU A 173 17.78 10.06 -26.59
N GLY A 174 17.76 9.97 -27.91
CA GLY A 174 18.63 10.77 -28.79
C GLY A 174 18.38 12.28 -28.68
N ALA A 175 17.12 12.71 -28.54
CA ALA A 175 16.76 14.09 -28.35
C ALA A 175 17.19 14.62 -26.98
N PHE A 176 17.03 13.80 -25.94
CA PHE A 176 17.54 14.11 -24.60
C PHE A 176 19.07 14.24 -24.56
N ARG A 177 19.80 13.32 -25.22
CA ARG A 177 21.26 13.40 -25.34
C ARG A 177 21.71 14.63 -26.09
N LEU A 178 21.09 14.94 -27.24
CA LEU A 178 21.42 16.14 -28.01
C LEU A 178 21.26 17.41 -27.17
N MET A 179 20.23 17.48 -26.33
CA MET A 179 20.06 18.58 -25.39
C MET A 179 21.23 18.69 -24.42
N LEU A 180 21.67 17.57 -23.82
CA LEU A 180 22.81 17.59 -22.87
C LEU A 180 24.14 17.92 -23.54
N ASP A 181 24.35 17.47 -24.77
CA ASP A 181 25.58 17.73 -25.51
C ASP A 181 25.71 19.20 -25.93
N GLU A 182 24.61 19.82 -26.34
CA GLU A 182 24.56 21.21 -26.78
C GLU A 182 24.45 22.24 -25.62
N ASP A 183 23.75 21.88 -24.54
CA ASP A 183 23.60 22.71 -23.35
C ASP A 183 23.64 21.86 -22.06
N PRO A 184 24.85 21.56 -21.55
CA PRO A 184 25.01 20.79 -20.32
C PRO A 184 24.41 21.42 -19.06
N THR A 185 24.02 22.70 -19.12
CA THR A 185 23.50 23.45 -17.96
C THR A 185 21.97 23.52 -17.95
N LEU A 186 21.31 23.15 -19.03
CA LEU A 186 19.85 23.31 -19.17
C LEU A 186 19.06 22.53 -18.09
N TRP A 187 19.54 21.34 -17.69
CA TRP A 187 18.92 20.57 -16.62
C TRP A 187 18.98 21.28 -15.27
N GLN A 188 20.04 22.08 -14.98
CA GLN A 188 20.13 22.89 -13.76
C GLN A 188 19.12 24.03 -13.80
N VAL A 189 19.04 24.73 -14.95
CA VAL A 189 18.07 25.80 -15.17
C VAL A 189 16.64 25.27 -15.02
N ALA A 190 16.35 24.09 -15.55
CA ALA A 190 15.05 23.45 -15.41
C ALA A 190 14.73 23.15 -13.93
N ARG A 191 15.70 22.57 -13.21
CA ARG A 191 15.55 22.27 -11.77
C ARG A 191 15.29 23.52 -10.92
N GLU A 192 16.01 24.63 -11.20
CA GLU A 192 15.77 25.92 -10.53
C GLU A 192 14.36 26.46 -10.78
N ASN A 193 13.73 26.04 -11.87
CA ASN A 193 12.35 26.34 -12.21
C ASN A 193 11.35 25.24 -11.82
N ASN A 194 11.76 24.32 -10.92
CA ASN A 194 10.94 23.20 -10.47
C ASN A 194 10.48 22.27 -11.61
N VAL A 195 11.31 22.10 -12.64
CA VAL A 195 11.08 21.18 -13.75
C VAL A 195 12.19 20.15 -13.80
N LEU A 196 11.82 18.86 -13.76
CA LEU A 196 12.75 17.74 -13.93
C LEU A 196 12.64 17.21 -15.36
N ILE A 197 13.68 17.40 -16.17
CA ILE A 197 13.73 16.87 -17.54
C ILE A 197 14.15 15.40 -17.45
N VAL A 198 13.36 14.51 -18.03
CA VAL A 198 13.62 13.06 -18.03
C VAL A 198 13.50 12.48 -19.42
N SER A 199 14.37 11.53 -19.73
CA SER A 199 14.22 10.64 -20.88
C SER A 199 13.35 9.43 -20.52
N GLN A 200 13.07 8.57 -21.49
CA GLN A 200 12.33 7.32 -21.27
C GLN A 200 13.00 6.44 -20.20
N MET A 201 14.33 6.27 -20.27
CA MET A 201 15.08 5.46 -19.33
C MET A 201 15.02 6.05 -17.90
N THR A 202 15.23 7.34 -17.77
CA THR A 202 15.17 8.02 -16.47
C THR A 202 13.78 7.99 -15.88
N LEU A 203 12.75 8.14 -16.71
CA LEU A 203 11.35 8.06 -16.26
C LEU A 203 11.04 6.67 -15.70
N VAL A 204 11.45 5.58 -16.36
CA VAL A 204 11.29 4.21 -15.85
C VAL A 204 11.88 4.05 -14.45
N ILE A 205 13.08 4.61 -14.21
CA ILE A 205 13.71 4.55 -12.88
C ILE A 205 12.84 5.29 -11.83
N VAL A 206 12.40 6.50 -12.14
CA VAL A 206 11.53 7.29 -11.26
C VAL A 206 10.22 6.55 -10.95
N LEU A 207 9.57 5.99 -11.96
CA LEU A 207 8.31 5.25 -11.80
C LEU A 207 8.49 3.96 -10.98
N ASN A 208 9.62 3.26 -11.14
CA ASN A 208 9.95 2.12 -10.30
C ASN A 208 10.11 2.52 -8.82
N MET A 209 10.74 3.66 -8.54
CA MET A 209 10.83 4.17 -7.16
C MET A 209 9.43 4.45 -6.58
N ILE A 210 8.52 5.01 -7.38
CA ILE A 210 7.12 5.24 -6.99
C ILE A 210 6.42 3.90 -6.69
N THR A 211 6.59 2.91 -7.56
CA THR A 211 6.04 1.57 -7.37
C THR A 211 6.57 0.91 -6.09
N MET A 212 7.85 1.08 -5.77
CA MET A 212 8.44 0.60 -4.52
C MET A 212 7.84 1.29 -3.31
N SER A 213 7.63 2.61 -3.37
CA SER A 213 6.98 3.39 -2.31
C SER A 213 5.55 2.88 -2.03
N TRP A 214 4.77 2.60 -3.07
CA TRP A 214 3.44 1.99 -2.94
C TRP A 214 3.48 0.61 -2.29
N LYS A 215 4.45 -0.24 -2.65
CA LYS A 215 4.63 -1.57 -2.03
C LYS A 215 4.95 -1.46 -0.55
N GLN A 216 5.86 -0.57 -0.18
CA GLN A 216 6.22 -0.34 1.21
C GLN A 216 5.01 0.14 2.02
N HIS A 217 4.29 1.14 1.53
CA HIS A 217 3.10 1.66 2.18
C HIS A 217 2.00 0.60 2.40
N ASN A 218 1.76 -0.25 1.40
CA ASN A 218 0.81 -1.34 1.54
C ASN A 218 1.26 -2.37 2.57
N GLN A 219 2.56 -2.70 2.62
CA GLN A 219 3.12 -3.59 3.65
C GLN A 219 2.95 -3.01 5.06
N GLU A 220 3.19 -1.72 5.25
CA GLU A 220 2.97 -1.05 6.54
C GLU A 220 1.51 -1.10 6.98
N LYS A 221 0.56 -0.87 6.06
CA LYS A 221 -0.88 -1.03 6.32
C LYS A 221 -1.26 -2.46 6.69
N ASP A 222 -0.72 -3.46 6.00
CA ASP A 222 -1.01 -4.87 6.29
C ASP A 222 -0.45 -5.28 7.64
N ILE A 223 0.75 -4.84 8.00
CA ILE A 223 1.34 -5.03 9.33
C ILE A 223 0.44 -4.41 10.41
N ALA A 224 0.01 -3.16 10.23
CA ALA A 224 -0.88 -2.49 11.19
C ALA A 224 -2.21 -3.24 11.38
N ARG A 225 -2.78 -3.80 10.30
CA ARG A 225 -3.98 -4.65 10.37
C ARG A 225 -3.76 -5.93 11.16
N VAL A 226 -2.61 -6.58 10.97
CA VAL A 226 -2.24 -7.79 11.72
C VAL A 226 -2.09 -7.48 13.20
N TYR A 227 -1.42 -6.37 13.57
CA TYR A 227 -1.31 -5.95 14.97
C TYR A 227 -2.68 -5.67 15.60
N SER A 228 -3.55 -4.93 14.93
CA SER A 228 -4.91 -4.65 15.43
C SER A 228 -5.73 -5.93 15.61
N ALA A 229 -5.64 -6.89 14.69
CA ALA A 229 -6.29 -8.18 14.83
C ALA A 229 -5.74 -8.99 16.01
N ALA A 230 -4.42 -8.98 16.22
CA ALA A 230 -3.78 -9.65 17.35
C ALA A 230 -4.21 -9.04 18.69
N GLU A 231 -4.29 -7.72 18.80
CA GLU A 231 -4.81 -7.02 20.00
C GLU A 231 -6.26 -7.41 20.30
N GLY A 232 -7.09 -7.49 19.27
CA GLY A 232 -8.48 -7.96 19.40
C GLY A 232 -8.58 -9.39 19.93
N LEU A 233 -7.76 -10.31 19.41
CA LEU A 233 -7.68 -11.70 19.90
C LEU A 233 -7.19 -11.77 21.34
N MET A 234 -6.18 -10.99 21.72
CA MET A 234 -5.67 -10.94 23.10
C MET A 234 -6.73 -10.43 24.07
N SER A 235 -7.53 -9.46 23.69
CA SER A 235 -8.65 -8.96 24.48
C SER A 235 -9.73 -10.03 24.68
N GLN A 236 -10.12 -10.74 23.63
CA GLN A 236 -11.07 -11.84 23.71
C GLN A 236 -10.58 -12.98 24.59
N LEU A 237 -9.29 -13.32 24.48
CA LEU A 237 -8.67 -14.36 25.32
C LEU A 237 -8.71 -13.98 26.82
N ARG A 238 -8.39 -12.74 27.15
CA ARG A 238 -8.50 -12.26 28.56
C ARG A 238 -9.92 -12.39 29.09
N ASN A 239 -10.92 -11.92 28.36
CA ASN A 239 -12.32 -12.03 28.76
C ASN A 239 -12.76 -13.50 28.93
N TRP A 240 -12.27 -14.39 28.07
CA TRP A 240 -12.53 -15.82 28.21
C TRP A 240 -11.88 -16.39 29.47
N MET A 241 -10.60 -16.02 29.74
CA MET A 241 -9.90 -16.45 30.96
C MET A 241 -10.61 -15.98 32.24
N ASP A 242 -11.07 -14.74 32.27
CA ASP A 242 -11.82 -14.20 33.41
C ASP A 242 -13.11 -14.99 33.67
N SER A 243 -13.85 -15.30 32.59
CA SER A 243 -15.05 -16.12 32.67
C SER A 243 -14.74 -17.54 33.16
N PHE A 244 -13.62 -18.11 32.71
CA PHE A 244 -13.19 -19.44 33.14
C PHE A 244 -12.84 -19.50 34.63
N VAL A 245 -12.15 -18.47 35.14
CA VAL A 245 -11.84 -18.32 36.57
C VAL A 245 -13.13 -18.19 37.40
N GLU A 246 -14.12 -17.48 36.91
CA GLU A 246 -15.43 -17.32 37.60
C GLU A 246 -16.21 -18.64 37.66
N ILE A 247 -16.16 -19.43 36.59
CA ILE A 247 -16.72 -20.80 36.60
C ILE A 247 -16.02 -21.66 37.66
N GLY A 248 -14.68 -21.61 37.73
CA GLY A 248 -13.90 -22.33 38.74
C GLY A 248 -14.34 -21.99 40.16
N LYS A 249 -14.47 -20.71 40.49
CA LYS A 249 -14.98 -20.25 41.80
C LYS A 249 -16.41 -20.73 42.07
N SER A 250 -17.25 -20.73 41.08
CA SER A 250 -18.65 -21.20 41.22
C SER A 250 -18.74 -22.69 41.49
N LEU A 251 -17.88 -23.50 40.86
CA LEU A 251 -17.76 -24.93 41.11
C LEU A 251 -17.22 -25.19 42.52
N GLU A 252 -16.21 -24.46 42.99
CA GLU A 252 -15.68 -24.56 44.36
C GLU A 252 -16.77 -24.25 45.38
N ASN A 253 -17.51 -23.17 45.20
CA ASN A 253 -18.62 -22.81 46.06
C ASN A 253 -19.72 -23.87 46.08
N ALA A 254 -20.06 -24.45 44.96
CA ALA A 254 -21.05 -25.54 44.83
C ALA A 254 -20.54 -26.79 45.60
N THR A 255 -19.26 -27.14 45.47
CA THR A 255 -18.61 -28.25 46.14
C THR A 255 -18.69 -28.06 47.68
N ASN A 256 -18.30 -26.89 48.17
CA ASN A 256 -18.32 -26.53 49.59
C ASN A 256 -19.78 -26.55 50.15
N ALA A 257 -20.74 -26.08 49.41
CA ALA A 257 -22.16 -26.16 49.76
C ALA A 257 -22.67 -27.62 49.85
N TYR A 258 -22.26 -28.44 48.88
CA TYR A 258 -22.57 -29.87 48.89
C TYR A 258 -21.98 -30.58 50.10
N ASP A 259 -20.69 -30.37 50.41
CA ASP A 259 -20.02 -30.96 51.56
C ASP A 259 -20.66 -30.51 52.89
N THR A 260 -21.05 -29.27 52.99
CA THR A 260 -21.77 -28.74 54.17
C THR A 260 -23.13 -29.43 54.32
N ALA A 261 -23.89 -29.57 53.27
CA ALA A 261 -25.16 -30.26 53.29
C ALA A 261 -25.02 -31.75 53.63
N ARG A 262 -24.01 -32.41 53.07
CA ARG A 262 -23.66 -33.81 53.35
C ARG A 262 -23.32 -34.05 54.83
N LYS A 263 -22.43 -33.17 55.43
CA LYS A 263 -22.08 -33.25 56.83
C LYS A 263 -23.30 -33.14 57.74
N ARG A 264 -24.24 -32.21 57.44
CA ARG A 264 -25.47 -32.05 58.18
C ARG A 264 -26.39 -33.26 58.06
N LEU A 265 -26.35 -33.95 56.95
CA LEU A 265 -27.25 -35.09 56.70
C LEU A 265 -26.69 -36.41 57.32
N SER A 266 -25.38 -36.70 57.17
CA SER A 266 -24.83 -38.02 57.46
C SER A 266 -23.60 -38.06 58.36
N ASP A 267 -22.74 -37.04 58.40
CA ASP A 267 -21.35 -37.19 58.89
C ASP A 267 -21.12 -36.68 60.35
N SER A 268 -22.15 -36.40 61.12
CA SER A 268 -22.04 -36.00 62.52
C SER A 268 -23.00 -36.75 63.44
N ASP A 269 -22.66 -36.86 64.71
CA ASP A 269 -23.56 -37.46 65.73
C ASP A 269 -24.87 -36.66 65.89
N GLN A 270 -24.93 -35.42 65.41
CA GLN A 270 -26.11 -34.61 65.35
C GLN A 270 -26.76 -34.57 63.95
N SER A 271 -26.27 -35.39 63.05
CA SER A 271 -26.82 -35.47 61.69
C SER A 271 -28.28 -35.94 61.67
N VAL A 272 -28.99 -35.63 60.58
CA VAL A 272 -30.36 -36.05 60.41
C VAL A 272 -30.48 -37.58 60.47
N ILE A 273 -29.53 -38.29 59.83
CA ILE A 273 -29.51 -39.73 59.83
C ILE A 273 -29.29 -40.29 61.23
N SER A 274 -28.32 -39.77 62.04
CA SER A 274 -28.12 -40.18 63.41
C SER A 274 -29.33 -39.93 64.31
N LYS A 275 -30.04 -38.79 64.12
CA LYS A 275 -31.28 -38.53 64.83
C LYS A 275 -32.40 -39.47 64.45
N ILE A 276 -32.54 -39.85 63.16
CA ILE A 276 -33.50 -40.82 62.69
C ILE A 276 -33.21 -42.20 63.32
N SER A 277 -31.91 -42.64 63.33
CA SER A 277 -31.51 -43.91 63.93
C SER A 277 -31.86 -44.00 65.40
N ARG A 278 -31.62 -42.91 66.17
CA ARG A 278 -32.00 -42.86 67.59
C ARG A 278 -33.50 -42.92 67.84
N LEU A 279 -34.31 -42.30 66.95
CA LEU A 279 -35.77 -42.39 67.01
C LEU A 279 -36.29 -43.79 66.68
N GLU A 280 -35.65 -44.49 65.72
CA GLU A 280 -35.94 -45.87 65.40
C GLU A 280 -35.59 -46.81 66.56
N GLU A 281 -34.46 -46.61 67.26
CA GLU A 281 -34.07 -47.36 68.47
C GLU A 281 -35.06 -47.13 69.63
N MET A 282 -35.64 -45.95 69.73
CA MET A 282 -36.71 -45.65 70.68
C MET A 282 -38.08 -46.25 70.31
N GLY A 283 -38.18 -47.03 69.24
CA GLY A 283 -39.40 -47.71 68.83
C GLY A 283 -40.34 -46.89 67.93
N LEU A 284 -39.94 -45.70 67.52
CA LEU A 284 -40.73 -44.90 66.61
C LEU A 284 -40.55 -45.43 65.15
N LYS A 285 -41.58 -46.05 64.62
CA LYS A 285 -41.56 -46.50 63.21
C LYS A 285 -42.05 -45.40 62.32
N PRO A 286 -41.29 -44.97 61.29
CA PRO A 286 -41.75 -43.94 60.36
C PRO A 286 -42.97 -44.42 59.60
N LYS A 287 -44.04 -43.58 59.51
CA LYS A 287 -45.14 -43.85 58.57
C LYS A 287 -44.54 -44.02 57.15
N ARG A 288 -45.00 -45.07 56.45
CA ARG A 288 -44.53 -45.38 55.07
C ARG A 288 -44.58 -44.12 54.22
N SER A 289 -43.41 -43.47 54.10
CA SER A 289 -43.19 -42.39 53.13
C SER A 289 -42.67 -43.01 51.85
N LYS A 290 -43.05 -42.45 50.68
CA LYS A 290 -42.45 -42.81 49.40
C LYS A 290 -40.96 -42.37 49.25
N SER A 291 -40.37 -41.77 50.30
CA SER A 291 -38.98 -41.36 50.34
C SER A 291 -38.09 -42.59 50.48
N ARG A 292 -37.10 -42.68 49.61
CA ARG A 292 -36.09 -43.75 49.60
C ARG A 292 -34.95 -43.54 50.62
N ILE A 293 -35.04 -42.49 51.47
CA ILE A 293 -34.04 -42.19 52.47
C ILE A 293 -34.29 -43.02 53.72
N THR A 294 -33.43 -44.00 54.01
CA THR A 294 -33.42 -44.81 55.22
C THR A 294 -32.07 -44.64 55.92
N SER A 295 -31.97 -45.08 57.22
CA SER A 295 -30.69 -45.09 57.97
C SER A 295 -29.56 -45.89 57.28
N LYS A 296 -29.91 -46.67 56.23
CA LYS A 296 -28.94 -47.42 55.39
C LYS A 296 -28.61 -46.72 54.07
N THR A 297 -29.14 -45.52 53.81
CA THR A 297 -28.84 -44.82 52.60
C THR A 297 -27.45 -44.23 52.63
N ARG A 298 -26.49 -44.85 51.93
CA ARG A 298 -25.16 -44.23 51.69
C ARG A 298 -25.36 -43.17 50.59
N LEU A 299 -24.96 -41.93 50.95
CA LEU A 299 -24.82 -40.92 49.95
C LEU A 299 -23.64 -41.26 49.03
N PRO A 300 -23.73 -41.01 47.73
CA PRO A 300 -22.57 -41.25 46.84
C PRO A 300 -21.36 -40.46 47.33
N GLU A 301 -20.22 -41.18 47.45
CA GLU A 301 -18.91 -40.53 47.62
C GLU A 301 -18.71 -39.61 46.43
N GLN A 302 -18.03 -38.46 46.66
CA GLN A 302 -17.75 -37.52 45.61
C GLN A 302 -17.28 -38.22 44.31
N ALA A 303 -18.05 -38.20 43.29
CA ALA A 303 -17.52 -38.38 41.95
C ALA A 303 -16.61 -37.17 41.71
N SER A 304 -15.28 -37.40 41.62
CA SER A 304 -14.32 -36.38 41.29
C SER A 304 -14.74 -35.76 39.93
N ILE A 305 -15.39 -34.63 39.98
CA ILE A 305 -15.84 -33.84 38.79
C ILE A 305 -14.64 -33.21 38.09
N ILE A 306 -13.46 -33.26 38.74
CA ILE A 306 -12.22 -32.74 38.18
C ILE A 306 -11.43 -33.90 37.60
N PRO A 307 -11.19 -33.96 36.25
CA PRO A 307 -10.25 -34.89 35.68
C PRO A 307 -8.87 -34.68 36.31
N LYS A 308 -8.23 -35.75 36.78
CA LYS A 308 -6.89 -35.74 37.38
C LYS A 308 -5.76 -35.30 36.44
N GLU A 309 -6.09 -34.87 35.23
CA GLU A 309 -5.13 -34.50 34.18
C GLU A 309 -4.86 -32.99 34.07
N LEU A 310 -5.36 -32.18 34.99
CA LEU A 310 -5.17 -30.71 34.99
C LEU A 310 -4.58 -30.17 36.32
N SER A 311 -3.80 -31.00 37.03
CA SER A 311 -3.01 -30.53 38.17
C SER A 311 -1.52 -30.50 37.89
#